data_a0f4f86cd950823f0efa505a8d69de52
#
_entry.id   a0f4f86cd950823f0efa505a8d69de52
#
_cell.length_a   1.000
_cell.length_b   1.000
_cell.length_c   1.000
_cell.angle_alpha   90.00
_cell.angle_beta   90.00
_cell.angle_gamma   90.00
#
_symmetry.space_group_name_H-M   'P 1'
#
loop_
_entity.id
_entity.type
_entity.pdbx_description
1 polymer ?
#
loop_
_entity_poly.entity_id
_entity_poly.type
_entity_poly.pdbx_seq_one_letter_code
_entity_poly.pdbx_strand_id
1 'polypeptide(L)'
;MSGLPGRLVTGAASVLVLAGVTLAILGNGGPGAGSSPVSPSEGLTPAQLAGQRMVAGFEGRNLPGRLRKAIRQGRVGGVILFADNLPSRRAARKLTRLIQAIPRPRPLRRFPLLVMTDQVGGLVKRLSGAPNASAAEMGRRAPAYSKRQGILAGRNLRNVGINMDLAPVLDVARPGGDIFATDRAFGTTVARVERTAIPFAVGVESAGVASTAKHFPGLGKIRVNTDFAVQRVDSSRAALRQVDEAPYRPFTEAGGDAVMVGTAIYPAFGGRPAAFNARIVKGELRRRIGFRGVTITDALGTVAATAFGGPRKTSLAAARAGMDLLLFGDTEFPLRGQDALKGGLVGGRLDRAEFRDSVDRILDLRKRLGR
;
A
#
# COMPACT_ATOMS: atom_id res chain seq x y z
N MET A 1 -73.76 4.07 -6.27
CA MET A 1 -74.01 4.66 -7.61
C MET A 1 -72.69 4.69 -8.29
N SER A 2 -72.46 3.71 -9.10
CA SER A 2 -72.36 3.64 -10.58
C SER A 2 -71.08 4.32 -11.08
N GLY A 3 -70.18 3.76 -11.84
CA GLY A 3 -70.16 2.56 -12.65
C GLY A 3 -68.85 2.54 -13.44
N LEU A 4 -68.33 1.36 -13.69
CA LEU A 4 -67.34 0.98 -14.72
C LEU A 4 -67.96 1.17 -16.15
N PRO A 5 -67.26 1.10 -17.29
CA PRO A 5 -66.25 0.10 -17.69
C PRO A 5 -65.11 0.68 -18.58
N GLY A 6 -63.94 0.09 -18.72
CA GLY A 6 -63.50 -1.03 -19.51
C GLY A 6 -63.27 -0.77 -21.00
N ARG A 7 -62.02 -0.92 -21.49
CA ARG A 7 -61.74 -1.47 -22.85
C ARG A 7 -60.33 -2.01 -22.97
N LEU A 8 -60.27 -3.32 -23.21
CA LEU A 8 -59.13 -4.05 -23.80
C LEU A 8 -59.00 -3.66 -25.28
N VAL A 9 -57.75 -3.56 -25.75
CA VAL A 9 -57.44 -3.71 -27.18
C VAL A 9 -56.24 -4.64 -27.32
N THR A 10 -56.51 -5.82 -27.83
CA THR A 10 -55.61 -6.82 -28.34
C THR A 10 -55.05 -6.36 -29.68
N GLY A 11 -53.75 -6.50 -29.90
CA GLY A 11 -53.09 -6.29 -31.21
C GLY A 11 -52.04 -7.35 -31.43
N ALA A 12 -52.26 -8.13 -32.47
CA ALA A 12 -51.62 -9.39 -32.82
C ALA A 12 -50.19 -9.22 -33.37
N ALA A 13 -49.39 -10.26 -33.13
CA ALA A 13 -48.08 -10.49 -33.66
C ALA A 13 -48.09 -10.76 -35.19
N SER A 14 -47.11 -10.24 -35.90
CA SER A 14 -46.73 -10.67 -37.25
C SER A 14 -45.30 -11.13 -37.25
N VAL A 15 -45.08 -12.41 -37.41
CA VAL A 15 -43.77 -13.05 -37.67
C VAL A 15 -43.48 -12.92 -39.14
N LEU A 16 -42.35 -12.30 -39.49
CA LEU A 16 -41.79 -12.36 -40.84
C LEU A 16 -40.53 -13.23 -40.79
N VAL A 17 -40.65 -14.43 -41.41
CA VAL A 17 -39.49 -15.30 -41.68
C VAL A 17 -38.89 -14.86 -43.02
N LEU A 18 -37.65 -14.44 -43.00
CA LEU A 18 -36.84 -14.24 -44.22
C LEU A 18 -35.70 -15.27 -44.22
N ALA A 19 -35.82 -16.24 -45.11
CA ALA A 19 -34.74 -17.15 -45.42
C ALA A 19 -33.68 -16.42 -46.26
N GLY A 20 -32.46 -16.33 -45.75
CA GLY A 20 -31.32 -15.76 -46.45
C GLY A 20 -30.19 -16.79 -46.56
N VAL A 21 -29.82 -17.06 -47.78
CA VAL A 21 -28.85 -18.03 -48.32
C VAL A 21 -27.48 -17.86 -47.67
N THR A 22 -26.93 -18.96 -47.15
CA THR A 22 -25.57 -19.09 -46.62
C THR A 22 -24.59 -19.21 -47.77
N LEU A 23 -23.74 -18.23 -47.99
CA LEU A 23 -22.56 -18.33 -48.82
C LEU A 23 -21.34 -18.60 -47.90
N ALA A 24 -20.85 -19.82 -47.87
CA ALA A 24 -19.65 -20.20 -47.13
C ALA A 24 -18.42 -19.71 -47.92
N ILE A 25 -17.75 -18.69 -47.36
CA ILE A 25 -16.39 -18.35 -47.78
C ILE A 25 -15.45 -19.00 -46.73
N LEU A 26 -14.76 -20.04 -47.14
CA LEU A 26 -13.63 -20.65 -46.44
C LEU A 26 -12.47 -19.64 -46.40
N GLY A 27 -12.43 -18.82 -45.36
CA GLY A 27 -11.28 -18.01 -45.02
C GLY A 27 -10.52 -18.68 -43.86
N ASN A 28 -9.41 -19.31 -44.18
CA ASN A 28 -8.48 -19.92 -43.24
C ASN A 28 -7.73 -18.80 -42.49
N GLY A 29 -8.31 -18.30 -41.38
CA GLY A 29 -7.72 -17.37 -40.46
C GLY A 29 -7.88 -17.94 -39.06
N GLY A 30 -6.91 -18.71 -38.60
CA GLY A 30 -6.85 -19.13 -37.19
C GLY A 30 -6.90 -17.93 -36.29
N PRO A 31 -7.54 -18.04 -35.09
CA PRO A 31 -7.53 -16.94 -34.13
C PRO A 31 -6.09 -16.65 -33.76
N GLY A 32 -5.62 -15.45 -34.12
CA GLY A 32 -4.32 -14.95 -33.70
C GLY A 32 -4.22 -15.09 -32.18
N ALA A 33 -3.27 -15.88 -31.71
CA ALA A 33 -2.95 -16.00 -30.30
C ALA A 33 -2.66 -14.60 -29.76
N GLY A 34 -3.66 -14.00 -29.13
CA GLY A 34 -3.51 -12.74 -28.42
C GLY A 34 -2.36 -12.92 -27.43
N SER A 35 -1.25 -12.24 -27.69
CA SER A 35 -0.09 -12.26 -26.80
C SER A 35 -0.57 -11.85 -25.41
N SER A 36 -0.54 -12.79 -24.48
CA SER A 36 -0.82 -12.48 -23.06
C SER A 36 0.04 -11.27 -22.65
N PRO A 37 -0.53 -10.29 -21.94
CA PRO A 37 0.24 -9.10 -21.56
C PRO A 37 1.49 -9.52 -20.80
N VAL A 38 2.63 -9.09 -21.31
CA VAL A 38 3.95 -9.40 -20.73
C VAL A 38 3.99 -8.91 -19.29
N SER A 39 4.28 -9.83 -18.34
CA SER A 39 4.37 -9.51 -16.91
C SER A 39 5.40 -8.40 -16.67
N PRO A 40 5.09 -7.38 -15.85
CA PRO A 40 6.02 -6.31 -15.50
C PRO A 40 7.36 -6.80 -14.96
N SER A 41 7.38 -7.94 -14.27
CA SER A 41 8.58 -8.57 -13.69
C SER A 41 9.35 -9.48 -14.63
N GLU A 42 8.90 -9.61 -15.88
CA GLU A 42 9.59 -10.45 -16.87
C GLU A 42 11.00 -9.91 -17.16
N GLY A 43 11.95 -10.82 -17.33
CA GLY A 43 13.36 -10.49 -17.56
C GLY A 43 14.13 -10.01 -16.32
N LEU A 44 13.50 -9.93 -15.14
CA LEU A 44 14.21 -9.62 -13.91
C LEU A 44 14.93 -10.84 -13.35
N THR A 45 16.20 -10.65 -12.95
CA THR A 45 16.98 -11.66 -12.21
C THR A 45 16.38 -11.89 -10.81
N PRO A 46 16.65 -13.04 -10.15
CA PRO A 46 16.20 -13.27 -8.77
C PRO A 46 16.66 -12.18 -7.78
N ALA A 47 17.84 -11.60 -7.99
CA ALA A 47 18.34 -10.48 -7.18
C ALA A 47 17.54 -9.20 -7.39
N GLN A 48 17.14 -8.91 -8.63
CA GLN A 48 16.31 -7.78 -8.99
C GLN A 48 14.86 -7.96 -8.50
N LEU A 49 14.28 -9.14 -8.68
CA LEU A 49 12.96 -9.48 -8.12
C LEU A 49 12.93 -9.23 -6.60
N ALA A 50 13.89 -9.77 -5.86
CA ALA A 50 14.00 -9.52 -4.42
C ALA A 50 14.19 -8.04 -4.09
N GLY A 51 14.97 -7.33 -4.91
CA GLY A 51 15.26 -5.90 -4.73
C GLY A 51 14.02 -5.01 -4.89
N GLN A 52 13.09 -5.35 -5.79
CA GLN A 52 11.87 -4.54 -5.96
C GLN A 52 10.99 -4.53 -4.71
N ARG A 53 11.14 -5.51 -3.83
CA ARG A 53 10.40 -5.64 -2.58
C ARG A 53 11.04 -4.90 -1.40
N MET A 54 12.26 -4.34 -1.57
CA MET A 54 12.98 -3.64 -0.51
C MET A 54 12.74 -2.14 -0.55
N VAL A 55 12.38 -1.58 0.62
CA VAL A 55 12.38 -0.14 0.88
C VAL A 55 13.48 0.14 1.90
N ALA A 56 14.39 1.06 1.57
CA ALA A 56 15.52 1.45 2.40
C ALA A 56 15.38 2.89 2.88
N GLY A 57 15.70 3.15 4.15
CA GLY A 57 15.90 4.48 4.70
C GLY A 57 17.39 4.81 4.83
N PHE A 58 17.68 6.03 5.28
CA PHE A 58 19.03 6.46 5.67
C PHE A 58 18.94 7.73 6.52
N GLU A 59 19.95 7.96 7.31
CA GLU A 59 20.07 9.16 8.14
C GLU A 59 20.81 10.29 7.40
N GLY A 60 20.48 11.54 7.77
CA GLY A 60 21.13 12.73 7.27
C GLY A 60 20.70 13.13 5.86
N ARG A 61 21.41 14.12 5.30
CA ARG A 61 20.99 14.81 4.07
C ARG A 61 21.60 14.23 2.79
N ASN A 62 22.60 13.40 2.92
CA ASN A 62 23.37 12.88 1.80
C ASN A 62 23.04 11.41 1.53
N LEU A 63 22.66 11.11 0.29
CA LEU A 63 22.40 9.73 -0.13
C LEU A 63 23.67 8.88 0.00
N PRO A 64 23.67 7.83 0.87
CA PRO A 64 24.84 6.97 1.07
C PRO A 64 25.27 6.27 -0.23
N GLY A 65 26.59 6.17 -0.45
CA GLY A 65 27.15 5.48 -1.62
C GLY A 65 26.70 4.02 -1.74
N ARG A 66 26.53 3.33 -0.61
CA ARG A 66 26.03 1.96 -0.56
C ARG A 66 24.58 1.87 -1.09
N LEU A 67 23.68 2.79 -0.69
CA LEU A 67 22.32 2.83 -1.18
C LEU A 67 22.28 3.20 -2.67
N ARG A 68 23.08 4.18 -3.12
CA ARG A 68 23.23 4.52 -4.53
C ARG A 68 23.66 3.30 -5.36
N LYS A 69 24.63 2.52 -4.90
CA LYS A 69 25.09 1.27 -5.56
C LYS A 69 23.96 0.24 -5.62
N ALA A 70 23.21 0.03 -4.52
CA ALA A 70 22.09 -0.90 -4.46
C ALA A 70 20.97 -0.53 -5.45
N ILE A 71 20.61 0.76 -5.54
CA ILE A 71 19.64 1.26 -6.52
C ILE A 71 20.12 1.01 -7.96
N ARG A 72 21.39 1.30 -8.25
CA ARG A 72 21.99 1.07 -9.58
C ARG A 72 21.95 -0.40 -9.99
N GLN A 73 22.06 -1.30 -9.03
CA GLN A 73 21.99 -2.76 -9.26
C GLN A 73 20.55 -3.30 -9.29
N GLY A 74 19.52 -2.49 -9.05
CA GLY A 74 18.12 -2.92 -8.93
C GLY A 74 17.82 -3.74 -7.67
N ARG A 75 18.64 -3.58 -6.61
CA ARG A 75 18.52 -4.28 -5.32
C ARG A 75 17.61 -3.57 -4.31
N VAL A 76 17.08 -2.40 -4.67
CA VAL A 76 16.15 -1.59 -3.87
C VAL A 76 15.08 -1.03 -4.81
N GLY A 77 13.81 -1.20 -4.45
CA GLY A 77 12.64 -0.73 -5.19
C GLY A 77 12.05 0.59 -4.69
N GLY A 78 12.36 0.97 -3.45
CA GLY A 78 11.88 2.21 -2.84
C GLY A 78 12.84 2.79 -1.80
N VAL A 79 12.63 4.07 -1.50
CA VAL A 79 13.38 4.82 -0.47
C VAL A 79 12.39 5.55 0.42
N ILE A 80 12.50 5.39 1.74
CA ILE A 80 11.78 6.20 2.72
C ILE A 80 12.67 7.36 3.16
N LEU A 81 12.07 8.56 3.26
CA LEU A 81 12.72 9.79 3.70
C LEU A 81 12.11 10.26 5.01
N PHE A 82 12.96 10.58 5.97
CA PHE A 82 12.62 11.11 7.28
C PHE A 82 12.81 12.64 7.34
N ALA A 83 12.52 13.26 8.48
CA ALA A 83 12.57 14.71 8.63
C ALA A 83 13.99 15.30 8.39
N ASP A 84 15.03 14.61 8.83
CA ASP A 84 16.43 15.00 8.63
C ASP A 84 16.86 14.98 7.17
N ASN A 85 16.24 14.11 6.34
CA ASN A 85 16.46 14.12 4.89
C ASN A 85 15.72 15.29 4.19
N LEU A 86 14.71 15.89 4.84
CA LEU A 86 13.77 16.85 4.26
C LEU A 86 13.78 18.23 4.96
N PRO A 87 14.96 18.86 5.21
CA PRO A 87 15.05 20.09 5.99
C PRO A 87 14.41 21.29 5.29
N SER A 88 14.21 21.22 3.97
CA SER A 88 13.47 22.22 3.18
C SER A 88 12.95 21.61 1.89
N ARG A 89 11.93 22.25 1.29
CA ARG A 89 11.37 21.82 -0.02
C ARG A 89 12.43 21.82 -1.14
N ARG A 90 13.38 22.78 -1.12
CA ARG A 90 14.50 22.84 -2.08
C ARG A 90 15.42 21.64 -1.90
N ALA A 91 15.81 21.32 -0.67
CA ALA A 91 16.65 20.16 -0.37
C ALA A 91 15.95 18.84 -0.73
N ALA A 92 14.67 18.68 -0.34
CA ALA A 92 13.86 17.53 -0.70
C ALA A 92 13.83 17.30 -2.22
N ARG A 93 13.53 18.34 -3.01
CA ARG A 93 13.51 18.26 -4.49
C ARG A 93 14.87 17.88 -5.07
N LYS A 94 15.96 18.42 -4.53
CA LYS A 94 17.33 18.06 -4.96
C LYS A 94 17.61 16.59 -4.70
N LEU A 95 17.26 16.09 -3.50
CA LEU A 95 17.47 14.71 -3.09
C LEU A 95 16.66 13.72 -3.92
N THR A 96 15.36 13.97 -4.09
CA THR A 96 14.47 13.07 -4.86
C THR A 96 14.87 12.99 -6.34
N ARG A 97 15.25 14.11 -6.96
CA ARG A 97 15.80 14.13 -8.31
C ARG A 97 17.08 13.31 -8.43
N LEU A 98 17.98 13.44 -7.45
CA LEU A 98 19.21 12.65 -7.40
C LEU A 98 18.92 11.15 -7.27
N ILE A 99 17.97 10.76 -6.43
CA ILE A 99 17.54 9.36 -6.27
C ILE A 99 16.96 8.81 -7.59
N GLN A 100 16.04 9.55 -8.23
CA GLN A 100 15.40 9.10 -9.47
C GLN A 100 16.38 9.06 -10.67
N ALA A 101 17.39 9.93 -10.68
CA ALA A 101 18.40 10.01 -11.74
C ALA A 101 19.42 8.86 -11.71
N ILE A 102 19.46 8.03 -10.64
CA ILE A 102 20.38 6.90 -10.58
C ILE A 102 20.04 5.90 -11.70
N PRO A 103 21.01 5.58 -12.60
CA PRO A 103 20.78 4.58 -13.65
C PRO A 103 20.40 3.23 -13.05
N ARG A 104 19.34 2.62 -13.55
CA ARG A 104 18.86 1.29 -13.14
C ARG A 104 19.05 0.28 -14.28
N PRO A 105 19.05 -1.02 -14.01
CA PRO A 105 19.06 -2.07 -15.04
C PRO A 105 17.96 -1.84 -16.09
N ARG A 106 18.23 -2.18 -17.35
CA ARG A 106 17.34 -1.89 -18.49
C ARG A 106 15.86 -2.25 -18.24
N PRO A 107 15.49 -3.43 -17.70
CA PRO A 107 14.09 -3.76 -17.46
C PRO A 107 13.41 -2.85 -16.42
N LEU A 108 14.19 -2.19 -15.53
CA LEU A 108 13.67 -1.35 -14.45
C LEU A 108 13.65 0.15 -14.77
N ARG A 109 14.20 0.58 -15.91
CA ARG A 109 14.34 2.03 -16.23
C ARG A 109 12.98 2.72 -16.37
N ARG A 110 11.96 2.02 -16.88
CA ARG A 110 10.62 2.56 -17.10
C ARG A 110 9.79 2.72 -15.82
N PHE A 111 10.26 2.20 -14.68
CA PHE A 111 9.56 2.27 -13.42
C PHE A 111 10.28 3.25 -12.49
N PRO A 112 9.69 4.41 -12.10
CA PRO A 112 10.29 5.29 -11.10
C PRO A 112 10.46 4.54 -9.78
N LEU A 113 11.46 4.91 -8.96
CA LEU A 113 11.54 4.39 -7.60
C LEU A 113 10.36 4.90 -6.78
N LEU A 114 9.87 4.09 -5.85
CA LEU A 114 9.02 4.60 -4.80
C LEU A 114 9.86 5.49 -3.89
N VAL A 115 9.47 6.75 -3.75
CA VAL A 115 10.04 7.67 -2.77
C VAL A 115 8.91 8.05 -1.83
N MET A 116 9.03 7.65 -0.57
CA MET A 116 7.96 7.75 0.40
C MET A 116 8.34 8.50 1.66
N THR A 117 7.35 8.98 2.38
CA THR A 117 7.50 9.61 3.68
C THR A 117 6.21 9.53 4.48
N ASP A 118 6.26 9.82 5.79
CA ASP A 118 5.09 9.96 6.64
C ASP A 118 4.60 11.41 6.63
N GLN A 119 3.51 11.68 5.93
CA GLN A 119 2.90 13.01 5.88
C GLN A 119 1.46 12.98 6.43
N VAL A 120 1.30 12.39 7.63
CA VAL A 120 0.00 12.21 8.30
C VAL A 120 -0.64 13.54 8.69
N GLY A 121 0.19 14.52 9.06
CA GLY A 121 -0.21 15.78 9.65
C GLY A 121 0.04 15.83 11.17
N GLY A 122 -0.13 16.98 11.79
CA GLY A 122 0.16 17.17 13.22
C GLY A 122 1.62 16.83 13.55
N LEU A 123 1.83 15.98 14.55
CA LEU A 123 3.15 15.56 15.03
C LEU A 123 3.92 14.69 14.02
N VAL A 124 3.20 13.97 13.14
CA VAL A 124 3.83 13.09 12.14
C VAL A 124 3.71 13.70 10.74
N LYS A 125 4.59 14.68 10.51
CA LYS A 125 4.71 15.42 9.27
C LYS A 125 6.19 15.68 8.99
N ARG A 126 6.77 15.01 7.97
CA ARG A 126 8.21 15.06 7.70
C ARG A 126 8.62 16.20 6.78
N LEU A 127 7.73 16.62 5.87
CA LEU A 127 7.95 17.75 4.97
C LEU A 127 7.12 18.96 5.43
N SER A 128 7.70 20.16 5.44
CA SER A 128 6.98 21.40 5.73
C SER A 128 5.84 21.65 4.71
N GLY A 129 4.77 22.29 5.17
CA GLY A 129 3.56 22.57 4.37
C GLY A 129 2.40 21.64 4.71
N ALA A 130 1.55 21.37 3.71
CA ALA A 130 0.35 20.56 3.91
C ALA A 130 0.66 19.07 4.20
N PRO A 131 -0.28 18.38 4.94
CA PRO A 131 -1.54 18.89 5.45
C PRO A 131 -1.32 19.90 6.58
N ASN A 132 -2.24 20.88 6.73
CA ASN A 132 -2.16 21.92 7.75
C ASN A 132 -2.89 21.55 9.05
N ALA A 133 -3.54 20.41 9.07
CA ALA A 133 -4.31 19.87 10.19
C ALA A 133 -3.77 18.49 10.59
N SER A 134 -3.91 18.14 11.89
CA SER A 134 -3.73 16.77 12.33
C SER A 134 -4.87 15.87 11.85
N ALA A 135 -4.68 14.54 11.91
CA ALA A 135 -5.76 13.59 11.59
C ALA A 135 -6.96 13.80 12.53
N ALA A 136 -6.71 14.04 13.82
CA ALA A 136 -7.77 14.30 14.80
C ALA A 136 -8.56 15.59 14.48
N GLU A 137 -7.89 16.65 14.04
CA GLU A 137 -8.57 17.87 13.58
C GLU A 137 -9.39 17.62 12.31
N MET A 138 -8.83 16.92 11.31
CA MET A 138 -9.55 16.52 10.12
C MET A 138 -10.78 15.66 10.43
N GLY A 139 -10.65 14.74 11.40
CA GLY A 139 -11.73 13.89 11.88
C GLY A 139 -12.91 14.63 12.50
N ARG A 140 -12.69 15.83 13.03
CA ARG A 140 -13.75 16.71 13.60
C ARG A 140 -14.44 17.59 12.55
N ARG A 141 -13.93 17.60 11.30
CA ARG A 141 -14.46 18.45 10.21
C ARG A 141 -15.30 17.64 9.22
N ALA A 142 -15.91 18.33 8.26
CA ALA A 142 -16.63 17.69 7.17
C ALA A 142 -15.69 16.86 6.27
N PRO A 143 -16.17 15.79 5.64
CA PRO A 143 -15.37 14.95 4.74
C PRO A 143 -14.66 15.72 3.62
N ALA A 144 -15.32 16.74 3.08
CA ALA A 144 -14.74 17.61 2.05
C ALA A 144 -13.49 18.37 2.53
N TYR A 145 -13.42 18.73 3.81
CA TYR A 145 -12.22 19.32 4.40
C TYR A 145 -11.05 18.34 4.39
N SER A 146 -11.27 17.09 4.84
CA SER A 146 -10.24 16.04 4.81
C SER A 146 -9.77 15.75 3.39
N LYS A 147 -10.68 15.65 2.43
CA LYS A 147 -10.33 15.49 1.00
C LYS A 147 -9.45 16.63 0.52
N ARG A 148 -9.79 17.86 0.85
CA ARG A 148 -8.98 19.05 0.50
C ARG A 148 -7.59 18.99 1.13
N GLN A 149 -7.47 18.60 2.42
CA GLN A 149 -6.16 18.42 3.07
C GLN A 149 -5.34 17.32 2.38
N GLY A 150 -5.97 16.22 1.95
CA GLY A 150 -5.32 15.16 1.17
C GLY A 150 -4.79 15.67 -0.17
N ILE A 151 -5.60 16.45 -0.93
CA ILE A 151 -5.15 17.07 -2.20
C ILE A 151 -3.94 17.98 -1.96
N LEU A 152 -3.98 18.80 -0.93
CA LEU A 152 -2.89 19.72 -0.59
C LEU A 152 -1.63 18.95 -0.15
N ALA A 153 -1.77 17.89 0.65
CA ALA A 153 -0.67 17.01 1.05
C ALA A 153 -0.04 16.31 -0.17
N GLY A 154 -0.85 15.69 -1.01
CA GLY A 154 -0.38 15.03 -2.23
C GLY A 154 0.35 16.00 -3.17
N ARG A 155 -0.19 17.20 -3.42
CA ARG A 155 0.50 18.25 -4.19
C ARG A 155 1.81 18.69 -3.55
N ASN A 156 1.82 18.83 -2.21
CA ASN A 156 3.03 19.19 -1.47
C ASN A 156 4.14 18.16 -1.68
N LEU A 157 3.81 16.87 -1.58
CA LEU A 157 4.73 15.74 -1.78
C LEU A 157 5.18 15.62 -3.24
N ARG A 158 4.24 15.63 -4.19
CA ARG A 158 4.55 15.53 -5.62
C ARG A 158 5.48 16.62 -6.11
N ASN A 159 5.26 17.85 -5.65
CA ASN A 159 6.09 19.01 -6.01
C ASN A 159 7.56 18.89 -5.62
N VAL A 160 7.89 18.00 -4.69
CA VAL A 160 9.27 17.70 -4.31
C VAL A 160 9.72 16.31 -4.78
N GLY A 161 8.91 15.60 -5.58
CA GLY A 161 9.26 14.30 -6.15
C GLY A 161 9.06 13.10 -5.23
N ILE A 162 8.30 13.26 -4.14
CA ILE A 162 7.81 12.17 -3.30
C ILE A 162 6.52 11.65 -3.94
N ASN A 163 6.42 10.34 -4.18
CA ASN A 163 5.33 9.72 -4.94
C ASN A 163 4.51 8.71 -4.14
N MET A 164 4.79 8.53 -2.84
CA MET A 164 4.00 7.69 -1.95
C MET A 164 3.95 8.32 -0.55
N ASP A 165 2.75 8.45 0.00
CA ASP A 165 2.51 8.93 1.36
C ASP A 165 2.15 7.73 2.26
N LEU A 166 2.84 7.58 3.39
CA LEU A 166 2.51 6.59 4.40
C LEU A 166 1.37 7.13 5.30
N ALA A 167 0.26 7.49 4.68
CA ALA A 167 -0.98 8.00 5.25
C ALA A 167 -2.17 7.64 4.33
N PRO A 168 -3.40 7.57 4.86
CA PRO A 168 -3.88 7.92 6.19
C PRO A 168 -3.72 6.83 7.25
N VAL A 169 -3.82 7.23 8.53
CA VAL A 169 -4.01 6.30 9.65
C VAL A 169 -5.49 5.93 9.75
N LEU A 170 -5.82 4.64 9.55
CA LEU A 170 -7.17 4.10 9.67
C LEU A 170 -7.46 3.46 11.04
N ASP A 171 -6.49 3.51 11.95
CA ASP A 171 -6.66 3.00 13.30
C ASP A 171 -7.83 3.71 14.00
N VAL A 172 -8.80 2.94 14.48
CA VAL A 172 -9.89 3.48 15.31
C VAL A 172 -9.33 3.66 16.73
N ALA A 173 -9.01 4.89 17.09
CA ALA A 173 -8.31 5.19 18.33
C ALA A 173 -9.12 4.86 19.58
N ARG A 174 -8.42 4.52 20.65
CA ARG A 174 -9.01 4.34 21.99
C ARG A 174 -8.39 5.35 22.97
N PRO A 175 -9.16 5.96 23.87
CA PRO A 175 -8.61 6.77 24.95
C PRO A 175 -7.51 6.01 25.69
N GLY A 176 -6.39 6.68 25.96
CA GLY A 176 -5.20 6.08 26.59
C GLY A 176 -4.31 5.26 25.64
N GLY A 177 -4.64 5.14 24.36
CA GLY A 177 -3.78 4.52 23.34
C GLY A 177 -2.81 5.53 22.71
N ASP A 178 -1.68 5.02 22.18
CA ASP A 178 -0.64 5.81 21.51
C ASP A 178 -1.19 6.64 20.33
N ILE A 179 -2.00 6.00 19.48
CA ILE A 179 -2.59 6.66 18.31
C ILE A 179 -3.55 7.80 18.69
N PHE A 180 -4.25 7.66 19.84
CA PHE A 180 -5.11 8.71 20.40
C PHE A 180 -4.26 9.86 20.97
N ALA A 181 -3.27 9.54 21.79
CA ALA A 181 -2.42 10.52 22.46
C ALA A 181 -1.56 11.38 21.50
N THR A 182 -1.31 10.86 20.29
CA THR A 182 -0.49 11.53 19.28
C THR A 182 -1.30 12.22 18.17
N ASP A 183 -2.63 12.34 18.34
CA ASP A 183 -3.55 12.98 17.36
C ASP A 183 -3.46 12.40 15.92
N ARG A 184 -3.04 11.14 15.81
CA ARG A 184 -2.82 10.48 14.50
C ARG A 184 -4.07 9.83 13.93
N ALA A 185 -5.11 9.58 14.74
CA ALA A 185 -6.36 9.00 14.29
C ALA A 185 -7.38 10.06 13.86
N PHE A 186 -8.15 9.75 12.84
CA PHE A 186 -9.29 10.56 12.40
C PHE A 186 -10.47 10.47 13.39
N GLY A 187 -10.51 9.48 14.29
CA GLY A 187 -11.55 9.37 15.29
C GLY A 187 -11.48 8.11 16.14
N THR A 188 -12.44 8.03 17.06
CA THR A 188 -12.61 6.91 18.00
C THR A 188 -13.75 5.96 17.62
N THR A 189 -14.40 6.20 16.49
CA THR A 189 -15.46 5.34 15.94
C THR A 189 -15.18 5.00 14.48
N VAL A 190 -15.59 3.80 14.06
CA VAL A 190 -15.47 3.32 12.69
C VAL A 190 -16.03 4.34 11.70
N ALA A 191 -17.29 4.74 11.88
CA ALA A 191 -17.99 5.67 11.00
C ALA A 191 -17.24 7.02 10.83
N ARG A 192 -16.59 7.52 11.90
CA ARG A 192 -15.82 8.76 11.81
C ARG A 192 -14.54 8.58 11.01
N VAL A 193 -13.81 7.49 11.26
CA VAL A 193 -12.59 7.16 10.50
C VAL A 193 -12.92 6.98 9.02
N GLU A 194 -13.92 6.18 8.68
CA GLU A 194 -14.35 5.96 7.30
C GLU A 194 -14.73 7.26 6.60
N ARG A 195 -15.59 8.05 7.24
CA ARG A 195 -16.11 9.29 6.67
C ARG A 195 -15.04 10.35 6.40
N THR A 196 -13.92 10.34 7.11
CA THR A 196 -12.93 11.42 7.03
C THR A 196 -11.55 10.96 6.54
N ALA A 197 -11.07 9.78 6.91
CA ALA A 197 -9.77 9.28 6.46
C ALA A 197 -9.78 8.81 4.99
N ILE A 198 -10.88 8.20 4.52
CA ILE A 198 -10.97 7.74 3.13
C ILE A 198 -10.98 8.91 2.15
N PRO A 199 -11.76 9.99 2.35
CA PRO A 199 -11.64 11.19 1.53
C PRO A 199 -10.24 11.82 1.52
N PHE A 200 -9.50 11.76 2.64
CA PHE A 200 -8.09 12.20 2.66
C PHE A 200 -7.25 11.35 1.70
N ALA A 201 -7.35 10.01 1.76
CA ALA A 201 -6.63 9.11 0.84
C ALA A 201 -6.94 9.42 -0.62
N VAL A 202 -8.23 9.51 -0.97
CA VAL A 202 -8.70 9.88 -2.32
C VAL A 202 -8.12 11.23 -2.76
N GLY A 203 -8.01 12.18 -1.82
CA GLY A 203 -7.39 13.47 -2.07
C GLY A 203 -5.89 13.36 -2.42
N VAL A 204 -5.13 12.56 -1.67
CA VAL A 204 -3.70 12.29 -1.93
C VAL A 204 -3.51 11.65 -3.31
N GLU A 205 -4.30 10.62 -3.61
CA GLU A 205 -4.23 9.87 -4.88
C GLU A 205 -4.62 10.74 -6.09
N SER A 206 -5.62 11.61 -5.93
CA SER A 206 -6.02 12.55 -6.99
C SER A 206 -4.93 13.56 -7.36
N ALA A 207 -3.95 13.76 -6.46
CA ALA A 207 -2.76 14.56 -6.73
C ALA A 207 -1.61 13.76 -7.37
N GLY A 208 -1.80 12.46 -7.65
CA GLY A 208 -0.81 11.57 -8.27
C GLY A 208 0.28 11.07 -7.31
N VAL A 209 -0.05 10.93 -6.03
CA VAL A 209 0.76 10.33 -4.98
C VAL A 209 0.01 9.13 -4.43
N ALA A 210 0.68 7.98 -4.29
CA ALA A 210 0.04 6.79 -3.71
C ALA A 210 -0.26 7.02 -2.23
N SER A 211 -1.46 6.64 -1.77
CA SER A 211 -1.81 6.62 -0.35
C SER A 211 -1.50 5.26 0.29
N THR A 212 -1.28 5.24 1.61
CA THR A 212 -1.02 4.02 2.38
C THR A 212 -1.84 4.02 3.65
N ALA A 213 -2.92 3.25 3.66
CA ALA A 213 -3.73 3.06 4.85
C ALA A 213 -2.97 2.24 5.91
N LYS A 214 -2.98 2.69 7.19
CA LYS A 214 -2.20 2.04 8.25
C LYS A 214 -2.90 2.12 9.61
N HIS A 215 -2.61 1.18 10.52
CA HIS A 215 -1.69 0.03 10.49
C HIS A 215 -2.52 -1.26 10.61
N PHE A 216 -2.79 -1.94 9.51
CA PHE A 216 -3.63 -3.15 9.51
C PHE A 216 -3.09 -4.24 10.45
N PRO A 217 -3.92 -4.98 11.21
CA PRO A 217 -5.39 -4.92 11.32
C PRO A 217 -5.92 -3.72 12.11
N GLY A 218 -5.11 -3.04 12.92
CA GLY A 218 -5.44 -1.84 13.67
C GLY A 218 -4.67 -1.72 14.99
N LEU A 219 -4.01 -0.59 15.22
CA LEU A 219 -3.22 -0.29 16.42
C LEU A 219 -3.96 0.59 17.45
N GLY A 220 -5.27 0.79 17.29
CA GLY A 220 -6.02 1.72 18.14
C GLY A 220 -6.00 1.43 19.64
N LYS A 221 -5.66 0.19 20.05
CA LYS A 221 -5.60 -0.26 21.44
C LYS A 221 -4.20 -0.28 22.04
N ILE A 222 -3.13 -0.15 21.26
CA ILE A 222 -1.77 -0.19 21.81
C ILE A 222 -1.49 1.06 22.64
N ARG A 223 -0.75 0.87 23.74
CA ARG A 223 -0.37 1.97 24.65
C ARG A 223 1.01 2.53 24.37
N VAL A 224 1.88 1.72 23.81
CA VAL A 224 3.25 2.10 23.44
C VAL A 224 3.46 1.79 21.95
N ASN A 225 4.09 2.72 21.26
CA ASN A 225 4.39 2.54 19.84
C ASN A 225 5.23 1.28 19.62
N THR A 226 4.91 0.52 18.56
CA THR A 226 5.62 -0.70 18.14
C THR A 226 7.09 -0.46 17.77
N ASP A 227 7.48 0.78 17.53
CA ASP A 227 8.88 1.13 17.34
C ASP A 227 9.73 0.88 18.59
N PHE A 228 9.13 1.00 19.78
CA PHE A 228 9.80 0.94 21.07
C PHE A 228 9.51 -0.31 21.90
N ALA A 229 8.43 -1.04 21.60
CA ALA A 229 8.06 -2.23 22.37
C ALA A 229 7.24 -3.22 21.55
N VAL A 230 7.36 -4.52 21.91
CA VAL A 230 6.43 -5.55 21.42
C VAL A 230 5.05 -5.29 22.03
N GLN A 231 4.04 -5.12 21.15
CA GLN A 231 2.66 -4.89 21.57
C GLN A 231 1.76 -6.06 21.24
N ARG A 232 0.76 -6.29 22.07
CA ARG A 232 -0.30 -7.30 21.86
C ARG A 232 -1.65 -6.60 21.87
N VAL A 233 -2.51 -7.03 20.95
CA VAL A 233 -3.91 -6.57 20.88
C VAL A 233 -4.81 -7.75 21.23
N ASP A 234 -5.18 -7.86 22.50
CA ASP A 234 -6.05 -8.92 23.01
C ASP A 234 -7.51 -8.58 22.72
N SER A 235 -7.97 -8.95 21.55
CA SER A 235 -9.33 -8.78 21.06
C SER A 235 -9.79 -10.04 20.33
N SER A 236 -11.07 -10.36 20.40
CA SER A 236 -11.64 -11.45 19.59
C SER A 236 -11.59 -11.10 18.09
N ARG A 237 -11.63 -12.11 17.21
CA ARG A 237 -11.72 -11.88 15.76
C ARG A 237 -12.95 -11.06 15.38
N ALA A 238 -14.07 -11.31 16.04
CA ALA A 238 -15.30 -10.55 15.80
C ALA A 238 -15.10 -9.07 16.10
N ALA A 239 -14.51 -8.73 17.26
CA ALA A 239 -14.22 -7.34 17.63
C ALA A 239 -13.23 -6.67 16.68
N LEU A 240 -12.14 -7.36 16.28
CA LEU A 240 -11.17 -6.85 15.30
C LEU A 240 -11.86 -6.55 13.97
N ARG A 241 -12.66 -7.48 13.45
CA ARG A 241 -13.39 -7.32 12.17
C ARG A 241 -14.44 -6.22 12.20
N GLN A 242 -15.15 -6.07 13.32
CA GLN A 242 -16.21 -5.06 13.45
C GLN A 242 -15.65 -3.64 13.63
N VAL A 243 -14.46 -3.49 14.18
CA VAL A 243 -13.94 -2.19 14.55
C VAL A 243 -12.61 -1.89 13.87
N ASP A 244 -11.58 -2.68 14.16
CA ASP A 244 -10.21 -2.32 13.78
C ASP A 244 -9.95 -2.54 12.28
N GLU A 245 -10.54 -3.60 11.70
CA GLU A 245 -10.43 -3.91 10.26
C GLU A 245 -11.52 -3.26 9.40
N ALA A 246 -12.63 -2.78 10.01
CA ALA A 246 -13.78 -2.26 9.28
C ALA A 246 -13.43 -1.15 8.28
N PRO A 247 -12.59 -0.13 8.62
CA PRO A 247 -12.29 0.97 7.71
C PRO A 247 -11.52 0.56 6.44
N TYR A 248 -10.92 -0.63 6.41
CA TYR A 248 -10.13 -1.08 5.26
C TYR A 248 -10.99 -1.56 4.09
N ARG A 249 -12.25 -1.99 4.31
CA ARG A 249 -13.14 -2.36 3.22
C ARG A 249 -13.52 -1.14 2.36
N PRO A 250 -14.10 -0.05 2.91
CA PRO A 250 -14.40 1.12 2.09
C PRO A 250 -13.14 1.80 1.53
N PHE A 251 -11.97 1.71 2.19
CA PHE A 251 -10.71 2.13 1.58
C PHE A 251 -10.37 1.31 0.33
N THR A 252 -10.57 -0.01 0.38
CA THR A 252 -10.35 -0.91 -0.76
C THR A 252 -11.33 -0.61 -1.90
N GLU A 253 -12.60 -0.39 -1.58
CA GLU A 253 -13.67 -0.06 -2.54
C GLU A 253 -13.43 1.31 -3.20
N ALA A 254 -12.81 2.25 -2.50
CA ALA A 254 -12.39 3.54 -3.06
C ALA A 254 -11.15 3.45 -3.97
N GLY A 255 -10.57 2.24 -4.15
CA GLY A 255 -9.41 2.02 -5.01
C GLY A 255 -8.06 2.30 -4.36
N GLY A 256 -7.98 2.31 -3.04
CA GLY A 256 -6.77 2.64 -2.27
C GLY A 256 -5.51 1.90 -2.71
N ASP A 257 -4.41 2.60 -2.83
CA ASP A 257 -3.17 2.14 -3.47
C ASP A 257 -2.38 1.13 -2.63
N ALA A 258 -2.21 1.40 -1.32
CA ALA A 258 -1.41 0.56 -0.45
C ALA A 258 -1.98 0.41 0.97
N VAL A 259 -1.64 -0.70 1.63
CA VAL A 259 -1.94 -0.96 3.04
C VAL A 259 -0.66 -1.34 3.78
N MET A 260 -0.36 -0.61 4.84
CA MET A 260 0.71 -0.96 5.78
C MET A 260 0.17 -1.91 6.85
N VAL A 261 0.87 -3.04 7.01
CA VAL A 261 0.55 -4.04 8.05
C VAL A 261 1.51 -3.86 9.23
N GLY A 262 0.94 -3.68 10.41
CA GLY A 262 1.69 -3.44 11.65
C GLY A 262 2.49 -4.63 12.14
N THR A 263 3.31 -4.41 13.17
CA THR A 263 4.15 -5.42 13.82
C THR A 263 3.64 -5.87 15.19
N ALA A 264 2.47 -5.40 15.62
CA ALA A 264 1.82 -5.89 16.83
C ALA A 264 1.33 -7.34 16.65
N ILE A 265 1.18 -8.05 17.78
CA ILE A 265 0.70 -9.42 17.86
C ILE A 265 -0.80 -9.42 18.14
N TYR A 266 -1.55 -10.23 17.39
CA TYR A 266 -2.99 -10.44 17.56
C TYR A 266 -3.23 -11.90 17.91
N PRO A 267 -3.39 -12.28 19.20
CA PRO A 267 -3.52 -13.67 19.65
C PRO A 267 -4.69 -14.41 18.97
N ALA A 268 -5.75 -13.70 18.63
CA ALA A 268 -6.90 -14.27 17.88
C ALA A 268 -6.47 -14.89 16.53
N PHE A 269 -5.36 -14.48 15.95
CA PHE A 269 -4.81 -15.03 14.70
C PHE A 269 -3.53 -15.84 14.93
N GLY A 270 -3.05 -15.98 16.19
CA GLY A 270 -1.83 -16.68 16.58
C GLY A 270 -0.73 -15.75 17.09
N GLY A 271 0.36 -16.32 17.60
CA GLY A 271 1.42 -15.60 18.33
C GLY A 271 2.47 -14.88 17.48
N ARG A 272 2.20 -14.59 16.20
CA ARG A 272 3.15 -13.88 15.33
C ARG A 272 2.69 -12.43 15.09
N PRO A 273 3.62 -11.48 14.92
CA PRO A 273 3.28 -10.13 14.47
C PRO A 273 2.46 -10.16 13.18
N ALA A 274 1.57 -9.18 13.02
CA ALA A 274 0.64 -9.13 11.89
C ALA A 274 1.35 -9.23 10.53
N ALA A 275 2.43 -8.47 10.32
CA ALA A 275 3.21 -8.50 9.08
C ALA A 275 3.87 -9.85 8.76
N PHE A 276 4.00 -10.75 9.76
CA PHE A 276 4.57 -12.10 9.61
C PHE A 276 3.51 -13.21 9.66
N ASN A 277 2.23 -12.85 9.61
CA ASN A 277 1.10 -13.76 9.81
C ASN A 277 0.23 -13.88 8.55
N ALA A 278 0.35 -15.01 7.85
CA ALA A 278 -0.44 -15.27 6.64
C ALA A 278 -1.97 -15.29 6.88
N ARG A 279 -2.43 -15.63 8.10
CA ARG A 279 -3.86 -15.57 8.44
C ARG A 279 -4.37 -14.13 8.39
N ILE A 280 -3.55 -13.16 8.77
CA ILE A 280 -3.86 -11.73 8.73
C ILE A 280 -3.70 -11.21 7.30
N VAL A 281 -2.52 -11.35 6.68
CA VAL A 281 -2.23 -10.76 5.37
C VAL A 281 -3.03 -11.43 4.26
N LYS A 282 -2.89 -12.76 4.09
CA LYS A 282 -3.59 -13.51 3.04
C LYS A 282 -5.06 -13.76 3.43
N GLY A 283 -5.35 -14.02 4.72
CA GLY A 283 -6.68 -14.36 5.22
C GLY A 283 -7.59 -13.14 5.32
N GLU A 284 -7.29 -12.22 6.22
CA GLU A 284 -8.17 -11.09 6.49
C GLU A 284 -8.05 -10.00 5.39
N LEU A 285 -6.84 -9.53 5.09
CA LEU A 285 -6.68 -8.41 4.17
C LEU A 285 -6.96 -8.81 2.71
N ARG A 286 -6.32 -9.87 2.20
CA ARG A 286 -6.47 -10.24 0.77
C ARG A 286 -7.80 -10.92 0.49
N ARG A 287 -8.17 -12.00 1.23
CA ARG A 287 -9.38 -12.78 0.90
C ARG A 287 -10.66 -12.16 1.45
N ARG A 288 -10.71 -11.80 2.75
CA ARG A 288 -11.95 -11.33 3.37
C ARG A 288 -12.29 -9.87 3.01
N ILE A 289 -11.29 -8.96 3.06
CA ILE A 289 -11.50 -7.54 2.70
C ILE A 289 -11.46 -7.37 1.18
N GLY A 290 -10.71 -8.20 0.46
CA GLY A 290 -10.60 -8.15 -1.00
C GLY A 290 -9.53 -7.18 -1.51
N PHE A 291 -8.61 -6.72 -0.65
CA PHE A 291 -7.58 -5.76 -1.04
C PHE A 291 -6.64 -6.33 -2.12
N ARG A 292 -6.51 -5.61 -3.25
CA ARG A 292 -5.68 -5.99 -4.40
C ARG A 292 -4.44 -5.12 -4.60
N GLY A 293 -4.36 -3.97 -3.93
CA GLY A 293 -3.23 -3.05 -4.00
C GLY A 293 -1.95 -3.59 -3.35
N VAL A 294 -0.96 -2.73 -3.17
CA VAL A 294 0.36 -3.09 -2.61
C VAL A 294 0.28 -3.17 -1.08
N THR A 295 0.80 -4.25 -0.49
CA THR A 295 1.01 -4.33 0.97
C THR A 295 2.44 -3.94 1.32
N ILE A 296 2.61 -3.15 2.37
CA ILE A 296 3.91 -2.77 2.91
C ILE A 296 3.99 -3.13 4.40
N THR A 297 5.11 -3.62 4.88
CA THR A 297 5.30 -3.82 6.33
C THR A 297 5.47 -2.49 7.02
N ASP A 298 5.09 -2.40 8.28
CA ASP A 298 5.68 -1.43 9.17
C ASP A 298 7.19 -1.66 9.29
N ALA A 299 7.95 -0.72 9.87
CA ALA A 299 9.40 -0.75 9.85
C ALA A 299 9.98 -2.00 10.51
N LEU A 300 10.74 -2.80 9.76
CA LEU A 300 11.29 -4.09 10.22
C LEU A 300 12.58 -3.96 11.04
N GLY A 301 13.09 -2.74 11.22
CA GLY A 301 14.21 -2.43 12.11
C GLY A 301 13.79 -2.08 13.55
N THR A 302 12.50 -2.01 13.84
CA THR A 302 11.95 -1.62 15.15
C THR A 302 12.05 -2.74 16.18
N VAL A 303 11.90 -2.40 17.48
CA VAL A 303 11.94 -3.35 18.59
C VAL A 303 10.91 -4.47 18.40
N ALA A 304 9.68 -4.15 18.02
CA ALA A 304 8.63 -5.15 17.82
C ALA A 304 8.98 -6.17 16.72
N ALA A 305 9.60 -5.72 15.63
CA ALA A 305 9.97 -6.60 14.53
C ALA A 305 11.23 -7.43 14.85
N THR A 306 12.28 -6.79 15.41
CA THR A 306 13.58 -7.43 15.69
C THR A 306 13.50 -8.44 16.81
N ALA A 307 12.53 -8.36 17.72
CA ALA A 307 12.23 -9.40 18.71
C ALA A 307 11.92 -10.77 18.07
N PHE A 308 11.49 -10.81 16.81
CA PHE A 308 11.28 -12.06 16.05
C PHE A 308 12.50 -12.53 15.29
N GLY A 309 13.57 -11.77 15.26
CA GLY A 309 14.86 -12.09 14.69
C GLY A 309 15.37 -11.00 13.75
N GLY A 310 16.60 -11.20 13.27
CA GLY A 310 17.26 -10.23 12.39
C GLY A 310 16.64 -10.13 10.99
N PRO A 311 17.13 -9.18 10.16
CA PRO A 311 16.51 -8.79 8.88
C PRO A 311 16.33 -9.94 7.88
N ARG A 312 17.19 -10.96 7.91
CA ARG A 312 17.05 -12.17 7.08
C ARG A 312 15.80 -12.97 7.43
N LYS A 313 15.57 -13.21 8.73
CA LYS A 313 14.43 -14.00 9.24
C LYS A 313 13.11 -13.24 9.07
N THR A 314 13.08 -11.97 9.43
CA THR A 314 11.88 -11.13 9.33
C THR A 314 11.47 -10.93 7.87
N SER A 315 12.41 -10.71 6.94
CA SER A 315 12.11 -10.61 5.51
C SER A 315 11.51 -11.90 4.94
N LEU A 316 12.06 -13.07 5.26
CA LEU A 316 11.48 -14.35 4.82
C LEU A 316 10.09 -14.58 5.43
N ALA A 317 9.89 -14.22 6.70
CA ALA A 317 8.60 -14.35 7.37
C ALA A 317 7.54 -13.45 6.73
N ALA A 318 7.86 -12.17 6.48
CA ALA A 318 6.97 -11.21 5.81
C ALA A 318 6.62 -11.68 4.38
N ALA A 319 7.62 -12.14 3.61
CA ALA A 319 7.38 -12.64 2.26
C ALA A 319 6.44 -13.85 2.23
N ARG A 320 6.61 -14.82 3.14
CA ARG A 320 5.73 -16.00 3.30
C ARG A 320 4.33 -15.61 3.75
N ALA A 321 4.21 -14.56 4.56
CA ALA A 321 2.91 -14.03 4.97
C ALA A 321 2.13 -13.37 3.82
N GLY A 322 2.79 -13.02 2.71
CA GLY A 322 2.17 -12.39 1.54
C GLY A 322 2.35 -10.87 1.48
N MET A 323 3.31 -10.31 2.24
CA MET A 323 3.68 -8.90 2.14
C MET A 323 4.36 -8.62 0.80
N ASP A 324 4.13 -7.47 0.20
CA ASP A 324 4.78 -7.07 -1.05
C ASP A 324 6.06 -6.28 -0.78
N LEU A 325 5.97 -5.13 -0.12
CA LEU A 325 7.09 -4.27 0.24
C LEU A 325 7.53 -4.50 1.69
N LEU A 326 8.84 -4.53 1.90
CA LEU A 326 9.48 -4.68 3.19
C LEU A 326 10.23 -3.38 3.52
N LEU A 327 9.76 -2.67 4.55
CA LEU A 327 10.27 -1.36 4.94
C LEU A 327 11.36 -1.48 6.01
N PHE A 328 12.48 -0.80 5.77
CA PHE A 328 13.58 -0.63 6.74
C PHE A 328 14.00 0.84 6.79
N GLY A 329 14.30 1.33 8.00
CA GLY A 329 14.73 2.70 8.22
C GLY A 329 16.21 2.96 7.93
N ASP A 330 16.99 1.94 7.56
CA ASP A 330 18.43 1.97 7.36
C ASP A 330 18.85 1.44 5.98
N THR A 331 20.16 1.43 5.71
CA THR A 331 20.71 0.98 4.42
C THR A 331 21.30 -0.43 4.44
N GLU A 332 21.48 -1.04 5.60
CA GLU A 332 22.12 -2.35 5.75
C GLU A 332 21.12 -3.48 5.80
N PHE A 333 20.11 -3.34 6.64
CA PHE A 333 19.09 -4.37 6.88
C PHE A 333 18.31 -4.74 5.61
N PRO A 334 17.88 -3.79 4.75
CA PRO A 334 17.20 -4.14 3.50
C PRO A 334 18.08 -4.96 2.57
N LEU A 335 19.39 -4.74 2.54
CA LEU A 335 20.30 -5.53 1.70
C LEU A 335 20.48 -6.97 2.23
N ARG A 336 20.55 -7.13 3.55
CA ARG A 336 20.56 -8.47 4.19
C ARG A 336 19.23 -9.20 3.96
N GLY A 337 18.10 -8.48 4.03
CA GLY A 337 16.77 -9.00 3.70
C GLY A 337 16.67 -9.42 2.25
N GLN A 338 17.15 -8.58 1.32
CA GLN A 338 17.16 -8.84 -0.11
C GLN A 338 17.96 -10.12 -0.45
N ASP A 339 19.14 -10.30 0.16
CA ASP A 339 19.94 -11.51 -0.02
C ASP A 339 19.21 -12.77 0.50
N ALA A 340 18.47 -12.65 1.61
CA ALA A 340 17.65 -13.73 2.14
C ALA A 340 16.48 -14.08 1.20
N LEU A 341 15.76 -13.07 0.66
CA LEU A 341 14.69 -13.30 -0.30
C LEU A 341 15.21 -13.92 -1.60
N LYS A 342 16.33 -13.42 -2.14
CA LYS A 342 16.99 -14.00 -3.32
C LYS A 342 17.30 -15.47 -3.06
N GLY A 343 17.97 -15.79 -1.94
CA GLY A 343 18.31 -17.17 -1.57
C GLY A 343 17.09 -18.04 -1.29
N GLY A 344 16.01 -17.47 -0.75
CA GLY A 344 14.72 -18.13 -0.56
C GLY A 344 14.03 -18.48 -1.87
N LEU A 345 14.07 -17.56 -2.84
CA LEU A 345 13.49 -17.74 -4.17
C LEU A 345 14.25 -18.80 -5.00
N VAL A 346 15.59 -18.72 -5.02
CA VAL A 346 16.45 -19.65 -5.76
C VAL A 346 16.38 -21.06 -5.15
N GLY A 347 16.38 -21.16 -3.82
CA GLY A 347 16.34 -22.42 -3.08
C GLY A 347 14.93 -23.00 -2.85
N GLY A 348 13.89 -22.49 -3.54
CA GLY A 348 12.51 -23.02 -3.47
C GLY A 348 11.80 -22.83 -2.11
N ARG A 349 12.35 -22.04 -1.20
CA ARG A 349 11.73 -21.74 0.13
C ARG A 349 10.63 -20.67 0.06
N LEU A 350 10.53 -19.97 -1.03
CA LEU A 350 9.47 -18.99 -1.37
C LEU A 350 8.81 -19.43 -2.67
N ASP A 351 7.48 -19.40 -2.69
CA ASP A 351 6.71 -19.70 -3.89
C ASP A 351 7.03 -18.70 -5.01
N ARG A 352 7.33 -19.20 -6.19
CA ARG A 352 7.85 -18.40 -7.30
C ARG A 352 6.74 -17.57 -7.97
N ALA A 353 5.54 -18.11 -8.06
CA ALA A 353 4.39 -17.42 -8.64
C ALA A 353 3.92 -16.30 -7.71
N GLU A 354 3.67 -16.59 -6.44
CA GLU A 354 3.31 -15.57 -5.43
C GLU A 354 4.36 -14.45 -5.35
N PHE A 355 5.65 -14.81 -5.50
CA PHE A 355 6.74 -13.82 -5.46
C PHE A 355 6.69 -12.88 -6.66
N ARG A 356 6.44 -13.40 -7.87
CA ARG A 356 6.28 -12.60 -9.09
C ARG A 356 5.04 -11.73 -9.02
N ASP A 357 3.89 -12.27 -8.61
CA ASP A 357 2.66 -11.52 -8.42
C ASP A 357 2.84 -10.31 -7.48
N SER A 358 3.64 -10.51 -6.42
CA SER A 358 4.00 -9.45 -5.49
C SER A 358 4.84 -8.35 -6.17
N VAL A 359 5.84 -8.74 -6.97
CA VAL A 359 6.67 -7.78 -7.72
C VAL A 359 5.86 -7.06 -8.79
N ASP A 360 4.96 -7.76 -9.48
CA ASP A 360 4.11 -7.17 -10.51
C ASP A 360 3.18 -6.10 -9.93
N ARG A 361 2.53 -6.35 -8.78
CA ARG A 361 1.76 -5.31 -8.07
C ARG A 361 2.58 -4.05 -7.77
N ILE A 362 3.82 -4.24 -7.31
CA ILE A 362 4.74 -3.12 -7.02
C ILE A 362 5.09 -2.36 -8.30
N LEU A 363 5.42 -3.07 -9.38
CA LEU A 363 5.82 -2.46 -10.65
C LEU A 363 4.64 -1.76 -11.34
N ASP A 364 3.43 -2.30 -11.23
CA ASP A 364 2.21 -1.66 -11.74
C ASP A 364 1.89 -0.37 -10.99
N LEU A 365 2.01 -0.36 -9.65
CA LEU A 365 1.91 0.87 -8.88
C LEU A 365 2.95 1.91 -9.36
N ARG A 366 4.21 1.51 -9.46
CA ARG A 366 5.29 2.39 -9.92
C ARG A 366 5.06 2.92 -11.34
N LYS A 367 4.52 2.10 -12.24
CA LYS A 367 4.17 2.50 -13.62
C LYS A 367 3.08 3.58 -13.63
N ARG A 368 2.05 3.46 -12.76
CA ARG A 368 1.00 4.48 -12.62
C ARG A 368 1.56 5.81 -12.11
N LEU A 369 2.46 5.77 -11.12
CA LEU A 369 3.08 6.96 -10.53
C LEU A 369 4.11 7.65 -11.41
N GLY A 370 4.52 7.05 -12.51
CA GLY A 370 5.45 7.60 -13.51
C GLY A 370 4.79 8.36 -14.67
N ARG A 371 3.45 8.44 -14.64
CA ARG A 371 2.62 9.13 -15.67
C ARG A 371 2.35 10.60 -15.33
#